data_014b045b84dcdcead9a3f70ee4e982e6
#
_entry.id   014b045b84dcdcead9a3f70ee4e982e6
#
_cell.length_a   1.000
_cell.length_b   1.000
_cell.length_c   1.000
_cell.angle_alpha   90.00
_cell.angle_beta   90.00
_cell.angle_gamma   90.00
#
_symmetry.space_group_name_H-M   'P 1'
#
loop_
_entity.id
_entity.type
_entity.pdbx_description
1 polymer ?
#
loop_
_entity_poly.entity_id
_entity_poly.type
_entity_poly.pdbx_seq_one_letter_code
_entity_poly.pdbx_strand_id
1 'polypeptide(L)'
;MVFFLAGLIQIGLGFLKLGTFIKFIPYTVVSGFMTGIGVIILITQIPPALGYYAGEDEAVIESFMPHAEELILDRILKEEAEDGILVLEDFKETILRAVDVTAQDIRDEAIMLATNDGRGVFGSIRHIRKALSNIGLIELILCLSTIAIIYLFPKSTRVIPSTLVALVAVAGTAYFLELDYVLIQEIPMGLPKFHYDVFMGVNIGILAPFLISAFLLAMLGAIDSLLTSVVADNLTKTYHDPNKELVGQGIGNSIASLFGGLPGAGATIR
;
A
#
# COMPACT_ATOMS: atom_id res chain seq x y z
N MET A 1 -10.63 -5.95 -7.97
CA MET A 1 -12.04 -5.55 -7.87
C MET A 1 -12.26 -4.30 -7.04
N VAL A 2 -11.81 -4.21 -5.79
CA VAL A 2 -11.97 -3.01 -4.92
C VAL A 2 -11.49 -1.73 -5.61
N PHE A 3 -10.33 -1.75 -6.22
CA PHE A 3 -9.74 -0.58 -6.90
C PHE A 3 -10.54 -0.13 -8.13
N PHE A 4 -11.09 -1.08 -8.89
CA PHE A 4 -11.98 -0.79 -10.01
C PHE A 4 -13.26 -0.10 -9.53
N LEU A 5 -13.90 -0.64 -8.49
CA LEU A 5 -15.09 -0.05 -7.89
C LEU A 5 -14.80 1.35 -7.31
N ALA A 6 -13.65 1.53 -6.67
CA ALA A 6 -13.24 2.85 -6.16
C ALA A 6 -13.14 3.88 -7.28
N GLY A 7 -12.55 3.51 -8.43
CA GLY A 7 -12.51 4.37 -9.61
C GLY A 7 -13.89 4.72 -10.15
N LEU A 8 -14.81 3.74 -10.23
CA LEU A 8 -16.20 3.99 -10.65
C LEU A 8 -16.94 4.91 -9.69
N ILE A 9 -16.74 4.74 -8.38
CA ILE A 9 -17.31 5.64 -7.37
C ILE A 9 -16.78 7.06 -7.54
N GLN A 10 -15.47 7.24 -7.79
CA GLN A 10 -14.88 8.56 -8.06
C GLN A 10 -15.50 9.23 -9.29
N ILE A 11 -15.72 8.48 -10.38
CA ILE A 11 -16.43 8.95 -11.57
C ILE A 11 -17.83 9.43 -11.17
N GLY A 12 -18.56 8.62 -10.40
CA GLY A 12 -19.90 8.96 -9.89
C GLY A 12 -19.89 10.25 -9.06
N LEU A 13 -18.93 10.42 -8.15
CA LEU A 13 -18.77 11.65 -7.35
C LEU A 13 -18.54 12.88 -8.23
N GLY A 14 -17.77 12.74 -9.31
CA GLY A 14 -17.52 13.80 -10.28
C GLY A 14 -18.80 14.19 -11.05
N PHE A 15 -19.57 13.21 -11.55
CA PHE A 15 -20.85 13.46 -12.23
C PHE A 15 -21.91 14.06 -11.31
N LEU A 16 -21.96 13.67 -10.05
CA LEU A 16 -22.82 14.26 -9.04
C LEU A 16 -22.37 15.67 -8.59
N LYS A 17 -21.28 16.17 -9.19
CA LYS A 17 -20.70 17.48 -8.90
C LYS A 17 -20.24 17.65 -7.44
N LEU A 18 -19.94 16.56 -6.76
CA LEU A 18 -19.49 16.58 -5.36
C LEU A 18 -18.07 17.14 -5.21
N GLY A 19 -17.27 17.14 -6.26
CA GLY A 19 -15.95 17.79 -6.28
C GLY A 19 -16.00 19.29 -5.96
N THR A 20 -17.12 19.97 -6.27
CA THR A 20 -17.27 21.40 -5.96
C THR A 20 -17.26 21.70 -4.47
N PHE A 21 -17.59 20.73 -3.60
CA PHE A 21 -17.59 20.90 -2.15
C PHE A 21 -16.18 21.13 -1.58
N ILE A 22 -15.11 20.80 -2.31
CA ILE A 22 -13.72 21.11 -1.90
C ILE A 22 -13.52 22.61 -1.63
N LYS A 23 -14.24 23.47 -2.36
CA LYS A 23 -14.14 24.93 -2.20
C LYS A 23 -14.60 25.44 -0.83
N PHE A 24 -15.38 24.63 -0.10
CA PHE A 24 -15.84 24.95 1.24
C PHE A 24 -14.90 24.46 2.33
N ILE A 25 -13.86 23.68 1.98
CA ILE A 25 -12.88 23.19 2.94
C ILE A 25 -11.88 24.30 3.27
N PRO A 26 -11.81 24.77 4.52
CA PRO A 26 -10.86 25.78 4.94
C PRO A 26 -9.42 25.30 4.76
N TYR A 27 -8.50 26.20 4.39
CA TYR A 27 -7.07 25.89 4.24
C TYR A 27 -6.45 25.24 5.49
N THR A 28 -6.94 25.62 6.67
CA THR A 28 -6.48 25.03 7.94
C THR A 28 -6.76 23.51 8.02
N VAL A 29 -7.89 23.05 7.47
CA VAL A 29 -8.24 21.62 7.40
C VAL A 29 -7.29 20.92 6.44
N VAL A 30 -7.03 21.52 5.26
CA VAL A 30 -6.08 21.00 4.27
C VAL A 30 -4.69 20.85 4.90
N SER A 31 -4.21 21.89 5.55
CA SER A 31 -2.90 21.90 6.22
C SER A 31 -2.83 20.85 7.33
N GLY A 32 -3.90 20.72 8.15
CA GLY A 32 -3.97 19.70 9.19
C GLY A 32 -3.94 18.27 8.64
N PHE A 33 -4.69 18.02 7.56
CA PHE A 33 -4.71 16.73 6.88
C PHE A 33 -3.33 16.35 6.33
N MET A 34 -2.67 17.27 5.60
CA MET A 34 -1.33 17.05 5.07
C MET A 34 -0.29 16.82 6.16
N THR A 35 -0.36 17.58 7.26
CA THR A 35 0.51 17.37 8.42
C THR A 35 0.26 16.01 9.06
N GLY A 36 -1.01 15.60 9.21
CA GLY A 36 -1.38 14.30 9.73
C GLY A 36 -0.80 13.15 8.89
N ILE A 37 -0.94 13.21 7.57
CA ILE A 37 -0.32 12.24 6.65
C ILE A 37 1.20 12.24 6.81
N GLY A 38 1.84 13.42 6.87
CA GLY A 38 3.28 13.51 7.06
C GLY A 38 3.76 12.85 8.36
N VAL A 39 3.03 13.02 9.46
CA VAL A 39 3.33 12.38 10.74
C VAL A 39 3.14 10.86 10.66
N ILE A 40 2.05 10.39 10.01
CA ILE A 40 1.81 8.97 9.78
C ILE A 40 2.96 8.34 8.99
N ILE A 41 3.35 8.96 7.89
CA ILE A 41 4.48 8.49 7.07
C ILE A 41 5.76 8.46 7.90
N LEU A 42 6.05 9.51 8.65
CA LEU A 42 7.25 9.58 9.49
C LEU A 42 7.29 8.42 10.50
N ILE A 43 6.21 8.18 11.22
CA ILE A 43 6.13 7.08 12.20
C ILE A 43 6.30 5.72 11.53
N THR A 44 5.63 5.50 10.40
CA THR A 44 5.68 4.20 9.71
C THR A 44 7.03 3.94 9.04
N GLN A 45 7.82 4.97 8.77
CA GLN A 45 9.14 4.84 8.16
C GLN A 45 10.29 4.72 9.18
N ILE A 46 10.04 4.92 10.49
CA ILE A 46 11.08 4.77 11.52
C ILE A 46 11.66 3.34 11.56
N PRO A 47 10.83 2.27 11.66
CA PRO A 47 11.40 0.91 11.70
C PRO A 47 12.22 0.56 10.46
N PRO A 48 11.73 0.75 9.20
CA PRO A 48 12.53 0.50 8.01
C PRO A 48 13.81 1.35 7.93
N ALA A 49 13.75 2.62 8.37
CA ALA A 49 14.93 3.49 8.40
C ALA A 49 16.03 3.01 9.38
N LEU A 50 15.63 2.22 10.38
CA LEU A 50 16.54 1.56 11.32
C LEU A 50 16.91 0.13 10.87
N GLY A 51 16.45 -0.32 9.70
CA GLY A 51 16.71 -1.66 9.19
C GLY A 51 15.89 -2.76 9.87
N TYR A 52 14.75 -2.41 10.51
CA TYR A 52 13.90 -3.38 11.18
C TYR A 52 12.66 -3.69 10.36
N TYR A 53 12.47 -4.98 10.08
CA TYR A 53 11.31 -5.52 9.38
C TYR A 53 10.69 -6.65 10.22
N ALA A 54 9.43 -6.52 10.60
CA ALA A 54 8.76 -7.50 11.46
C ALA A 54 8.65 -8.89 10.80
N GLY A 55 8.58 -8.95 9.46
CA GLY A 55 8.58 -10.20 8.69
C GLY A 55 9.94 -10.91 8.62
N GLU A 56 11.02 -10.30 9.13
CA GLU A 56 12.36 -10.89 9.22
C GLU A 56 12.78 -11.18 10.68
N ASP A 57 11.99 -10.71 11.65
CA ASP A 57 12.21 -10.95 13.08
C ASP A 57 11.69 -12.36 13.45
N GLU A 58 12.60 -13.31 13.61
CA GLU A 58 12.28 -14.71 13.91
C GLU A 58 11.36 -14.86 15.13
N ALA A 59 11.57 -14.07 16.18
CA ALA A 59 10.74 -14.11 17.38
C ALA A 59 9.30 -13.62 17.13
N VAL A 60 9.11 -12.74 16.12
CA VAL A 60 7.77 -12.32 15.70
C VAL A 60 7.15 -13.41 14.85
N ILE A 61 7.90 -13.96 13.87
CA ILE A 61 7.43 -15.03 13.00
C ILE A 61 6.99 -16.24 13.83
N GLU A 62 7.82 -16.70 14.77
CA GLU A 62 7.48 -17.82 15.67
C GLU A 62 6.19 -17.57 16.46
N SER A 63 5.94 -16.32 16.88
CA SER A 63 4.72 -15.97 17.62
C SER A 63 3.45 -16.09 16.76
N PHE A 64 3.57 -16.00 15.44
CA PHE A 64 2.47 -16.13 14.49
C PHE A 64 2.31 -17.54 13.92
N MET A 65 3.27 -18.46 14.12
CA MET A 65 3.20 -19.84 13.60
C MET A 65 1.89 -20.56 13.97
N PRO A 66 1.43 -20.56 15.26
CA PRO A 66 0.18 -21.24 15.61
C PRO A 66 -1.05 -20.65 14.91
N HIS A 67 -1.05 -19.31 14.72
CA HIS A 67 -2.17 -18.64 14.05
C HIS A 67 -2.14 -18.84 12.53
N ALA A 68 -0.97 -18.93 11.94
CA ALA A 68 -0.80 -19.28 10.53
C ALA A 68 -1.32 -20.67 10.23
N GLU A 69 -1.01 -21.67 11.08
CA GLU A 69 -1.52 -23.02 10.97
C GLU A 69 -3.06 -23.06 11.02
N GLU A 70 -3.65 -22.36 12.00
CA GLU A 70 -5.11 -22.25 12.13
C GLU A 70 -5.77 -21.62 10.89
N LEU A 71 -5.17 -20.55 10.34
CA LEU A 71 -5.70 -19.87 9.16
C LEU A 71 -5.63 -20.74 7.89
N ILE A 72 -4.56 -21.49 7.71
CA ILE A 72 -4.42 -22.39 6.55
C ILE A 72 -5.47 -23.48 6.64
N LEU A 73 -5.64 -24.08 7.81
CA LEU A 73 -6.67 -25.11 8.03
C LEU A 73 -8.09 -24.56 7.83
N ASP A 74 -8.38 -23.37 8.35
CA ASP A 74 -9.71 -22.73 8.17
C ASP A 74 -9.96 -22.39 6.69
N ARG A 75 -8.92 -22.02 5.93
CA ARG A 75 -9.03 -21.77 4.48
C ARG A 75 -9.37 -23.05 3.71
N ILE A 76 -8.67 -24.16 4.00
CA ILE A 76 -8.93 -25.46 3.38
C ILE A 76 -10.37 -25.90 3.68
N LEU A 77 -10.80 -25.80 4.95
CA LEU A 77 -12.16 -26.18 5.35
C LEU A 77 -13.24 -25.31 4.70
N LYS A 78 -13.00 -24.02 4.48
CA LYS A 78 -13.94 -23.11 3.81
C LYS A 78 -14.04 -23.38 2.31
N GLU A 79 -12.92 -23.60 1.63
CA GLU A 79 -12.91 -23.95 0.20
C GLU A 79 -13.74 -25.20 -0.05
N GLU A 80 -13.63 -26.21 0.80
CA GLU A 80 -14.42 -27.44 0.68
C GLU A 80 -15.90 -27.26 1.06
N ALA A 81 -16.19 -26.38 2.02
CA ALA A 81 -17.58 -26.07 2.38
C ALA A 81 -18.32 -25.24 1.31
N GLU A 82 -17.63 -24.42 0.52
CA GLU A 82 -18.22 -23.68 -0.61
C GLU A 82 -18.55 -24.55 -1.81
N ASP A 83 -17.83 -25.65 -2.02
CA ASP A 83 -18.12 -26.65 -3.07
C ASP A 83 -19.37 -27.52 -2.76
N GLY A 84 -20.01 -27.31 -1.60
CA GLY A 84 -21.39 -27.74 -1.33
C GLY A 84 -21.58 -29.22 -1.01
N ILE A 85 -20.52 -29.96 -0.68
CA ILE A 85 -20.57 -31.39 -0.46
C ILE A 85 -19.93 -31.76 0.89
N LEU A 86 -20.72 -31.71 1.96
CA LEU A 86 -20.40 -32.42 3.20
C LEU A 86 -20.71 -33.92 3.01
N VAL A 87 -20.01 -34.61 2.11
CA VAL A 87 -20.08 -36.06 1.97
C VAL A 87 -18.81 -36.65 2.57
N LEU A 88 -18.95 -37.77 3.26
CA LEU A 88 -17.86 -38.50 3.94
C LEU A 88 -16.67 -38.87 3.02
N GLU A 89 -16.85 -38.86 1.69
CA GLU A 89 -15.78 -39.06 0.71
C GLU A 89 -14.83 -37.85 0.63
N ASP A 90 -15.32 -36.60 0.78
CA ASP A 90 -14.54 -35.39 0.67
C ASP A 90 -13.67 -35.14 1.93
N PHE A 91 -14.08 -35.69 3.08
CA PHE A 91 -13.28 -35.63 4.30
C PHE A 91 -11.88 -36.27 4.16
N LYS A 92 -11.76 -37.27 3.27
CA LYS A 92 -10.45 -37.87 2.94
C LYS A 92 -9.61 -36.93 2.11
N GLU A 93 -10.22 -36.17 1.22
CA GLU A 93 -9.54 -35.20 0.36
C GLU A 93 -9.09 -33.99 1.18
N THR A 94 -9.93 -33.52 2.11
CA THR A 94 -9.56 -32.48 3.10
C THR A 94 -8.37 -32.89 3.96
N ILE A 95 -8.38 -34.15 4.46
CA ILE A 95 -7.24 -34.70 5.20
C ILE A 95 -5.98 -34.76 4.33
N LEU A 96 -6.11 -35.20 3.07
CA LEU A 96 -4.98 -35.29 2.15
C LEU A 96 -4.38 -33.90 1.87
N ARG A 97 -5.20 -32.86 1.63
CA ARG A 97 -4.74 -31.48 1.46
C ARG A 97 -4.11 -30.93 2.74
N ALA A 98 -4.68 -31.23 3.90
CA ALA A 98 -4.09 -30.82 5.19
C ALA A 98 -2.74 -31.52 5.47
N VAL A 99 -2.55 -32.74 4.97
CA VAL A 99 -1.27 -33.48 5.04
C VAL A 99 -0.25 -32.92 4.04
N ASP A 100 -0.69 -32.32 2.92
CA ASP A 100 0.18 -31.69 1.93
C ASP A 100 0.69 -30.31 2.39
N VAL A 101 0.12 -29.72 3.47
CA VAL A 101 0.63 -28.48 4.06
C VAL A 101 2.01 -28.71 4.65
N THR A 102 3.00 -28.06 4.08
CA THR A 102 4.37 -28.16 4.55
C THR A 102 4.65 -27.18 5.69
N ALA A 103 5.67 -27.48 6.50
CA ALA A 103 6.15 -26.52 7.51
C ALA A 103 6.60 -25.19 6.87
N GLN A 104 6.98 -25.21 5.59
CA GLN A 104 7.33 -24.02 4.82
C GLN A 104 6.09 -23.16 4.54
N ASP A 105 4.95 -23.74 4.17
CA ASP A 105 3.70 -23.01 3.90
C ASP A 105 3.22 -22.29 5.17
N ILE A 106 3.29 -22.96 6.33
CA ILE A 106 2.96 -22.36 7.62
C ILE A 106 3.90 -21.20 7.94
N ARG A 107 5.19 -21.36 7.68
CA ARG A 107 6.19 -20.32 7.91
C ARG A 107 5.95 -19.12 6.98
N ASP A 108 5.66 -19.33 5.71
CA ASP A 108 5.41 -18.28 4.74
C ASP A 108 4.14 -17.48 5.09
N GLU A 109 3.09 -18.15 5.54
CA GLU A 109 1.89 -17.50 6.08
C GLU A 109 2.21 -16.72 7.38
N ALA A 110 3.03 -17.27 8.28
CA ALA A 110 3.46 -16.59 9.50
C ALA A 110 4.31 -15.34 9.21
N ILE A 111 5.20 -15.39 8.20
CA ILE A 111 5.95 -14.23 7.71
C ILE A 111 5.00 -13.14 7.18
N MET A 112 3.98 -13.54 6.42
CA MET A 112 2.97 -12.62 5.92
C MET A 112 2.18 -11.95 7.05
N LEU A 113 1.78 -12.71 8.07
CA LEU A 113 1.11 -12.20 9.26
C LEU A 113 2.01 -11.25 10.06
N ALA A 114 3.26 -11.63 10.30
CA ALA A 114 4.26 -10.79 10.99
C ALA A 114 4.50 -9.48 10.22
N THR A 115 4.63 -9.57 8.90
CA THR A 115 4.78 -8.40 8.03
C THR A 115 3.56 -7.47 8.14
N ASN A 116 2.36 -8.04 8.15
CA ASN A 116 1.12 -7.27 8.27
C ASN A 116 0.95 -6.63 9.66
N ASP A 117 1.35 -7.33 10.75
CA ASP A 117 1.36 -6.77 12.11
C ASP A 117 2.32 -5.58 12.24
N GLY A 118 3.46 -5.63 11.54
CA GLY A 118 4.41 -4.51 11.48
C GLY A 118 3.94 -3.29 10.69
N ARG A 119 2.90 -3.43 9.87
CA ARG A 119 2.41 -2.36 8.99
C ARG A 119 1.55 -1.34 9.74
N GLY A 120 1.54 -0.12 9.17
CA GLY A 120 0.74 0.99 9.69
C GLY A 120 1.31 1.59 10.98
N VAL A 121 0.61 2.62 11.50
CA VAL A 121 1.07 3.40 12.65
C VAL A 121 1.17 2.55 13.92
N PHE A 122 0.16 1.73 14.17
CA PHE A 122 0.12 0.90 15.38
C PHE A 122 1.20 -0.20 15.35
N GLY A 123 1.40 -0.84 14.21
CA GLY A 123 2.47 -1.83 14.03
C GLY A 123 3.85 -1.20 14.24
N SER A 124 4.10 -0.06 13.60
CA SER A 124 5.37 0.66 13.74
C SER A 124 5.65 1.09 15.18
N ILE A 125 4.64 1.58 15.92
CA ILE A 125 4.80 1.97 17.33
C ILE A 125 5.06 0.73 18.20
N ARG A 126 4.34 -0.39 17.97
CA ARG A 126 4.51 -1.64 18.70
C ARG A 126 5.94 -2.16 18.58
N HIS A 127 6.49 -2.12 17.38
CA HIS A 127 7.82 -2.65 17.09
C HIS A 127 8.98 -1.65 17.27
N ILE A 128 8.69 -0.37 17.60
CA ILE A 128 9.72 0.68 17.70
C ILE A 128 10.82 0.34 18.71
N ARG A 129 10.46 -0.32 19.83
CA ARG A 129 11.44 -0.73 20.83
C ARG A 129 12.40 -1.80 20.29
N LYS A 130 11.88 -2.75 19.51
CA LYS A 130 12.69 -3.78 18.86
C LYS A 130 13.59 -3.16 17.78
N ALA A 131 13.04 -2.25 16.97
CA ALA A 131 13.80 -1.53 15.96
C ALA A 131 14.96 -0.73 16.56
N LEU A 132 14.76 -0.11 17.72
CA LEU A 132 15.82 0.63 18.43
C LEU A 132 16.87 -0.28 19.07
N SER A 133 16.52 -1.52 19.41
CA SER A 133 17.48 -2.49 19.95
C SER A 133 18.29 -3.23 18.88
N ASN A 134 17.75 -3.31 17.66
CA ASN A 134 18.37 -4.03 16.52
C ASN A 134 18.55 -3.07 15.34
N ILE A 135 19.46 -2.11 15.47
CA ILE A 135 19.71 -1.12 14.42
C ILE A 135 20.58 -1.71 13.33
N GLY A 136 20.06 -1.76 12.10
CA GLY A 136 20.82 -2.01 10.89
C GLY A 136 21.66 -0.78 10.51
N LEU A 137 22.97 -0.88 10.67
CA LEU A 137 23.86 0.26 10.40
C LEU A 137 23.88 0.66 8.93
N ILE A 138 23.74 -0.31 8.01
CA ILE A 138 23.74 -0.08 6.56
C ILE A 138 22.48 0.73 6.18
N GLU A 139 21.29 0.28 6.59
CA GLU A 139 20.02 0.94 6.33
C GLU A 139 19.98 2.35 6.94
N LEU A 140 20.51 2.50 8.16
CA LEU A 140 20.59 3.79 8.81
C LEU A 140 21.50 4.77 8.03
N ILE A 141 22.68 4.31 7.57
CA ILE A 141 23.59 5.12 6.76
C ILE A 141 22.94 5.48 5.42
N LEU A 142 22.28 4.53 4.74
CA LEU A 142 21.57 4.79 3.50
C LEU A 142 20.44 5.80 3.69
N CYS A 143 19.68 5.67 4.78
CA CYS A 143 18.63 6.63 5.15
C CYS A 143 19.19 8.04 5.40
N LEU A 144 20.22 8.14 6.25
CA LEU A 144 20.83 9.44 6.56
C LEU A 144 21.49 10.10 5.34
N SER A 145 22.15 9.31 4.48
CA SER A 145 22.73 9.81 3.23
C SER A 145 21.65 10.33 2.27
N THR A 146 20.52 9.62 2.16
CA THR A 146 19.36 10.06 1.38
C THR A 146 18.84 11.39 1.89
N ILE A 147 18.62 11.51 3.19
CA ILE A 147 18.17 12.76 3.82
C ILE A 147 19.18 13.87 3.58
N ALA A 148 20.47 13.61 3.78
CA ALA A 148 21.53 14.59 3.55
C ALA A 148 21.53 15.11 2.10
N ILE A 149 21.42 14.24 1.11
CA ILE A 149 21.35 14.65 -0.30
C ILE A 149 20.10 15.51 -0.54
N ILE A 150 18.92 15.09 -0.05
CA ILE A 150 17.68 15.84 -0.25
C ILE A 150 17.77 17.27 0.29
N TYR A 151 18.42 17.47 1.45
CA TYR A 151 18.53 18.79 2.07
C TYR A 151 19.72 19.63 1.58
N LEU A 152 20.84 18.99 1.21
CA LEU A 152 22.05 19.70 0.81
C LEU A 152 22.09 20.01 -0.70
N PHE A 153 21.60 19.10 -1.53
CA PHE A 153 21.66 19.24 -2.99
C PHE A 153 20.94 20.48 -3.54
N PRO A 154 19.76 20.91 -3.02
CA PRO A 154 19.08 22.11 -3.50
C PRO A 154 19.87 23.42 -3.27
N LYS A 155 20.88 23.39 -2.41
CA LYS A 155 21.79 24.53 -2.21
C LYS A 155 22.76 24.70 -3.37
N SER A 156 23.06 23.62 -4.09
CA SER A 156 23.96 23.60 -5.24
C SER A 156 23.22 23.86 -6.55
N THR A 157 22.09 23.19 -6.76
CA THR A 157 21.26 23.38 -7.97
C THR A 157 19.79 23.09 -7.68
N ARG A 158 18.90 23.82 -8.35
CA ARG A 158 17.45 23.63 -8.29
C ARG A 158 16.86 23.08 -9.58
N VAL A 159 17.71 22.81 -10.59
CA VAL A 159 17.27 22.34 -11.92
C VAL A 159 16.80 20.88 -11.84
N ILE A 160 17.50 20.07 -11.04
CA ILE A 160 17.20 18.64 -10.89
C ILE A 160 16.53 18.42 -9.53
N PRO A 161 15.40 17.67 -9.46
CA PRO A 161 14.79 17.32 -8.19
C PRO A 161 15.76 16.55 -7.29
N SER A 162 15.99 17.05 -6.09
CA SER A 162 16.94 16.45 -5.12
C SER A 162 16.56 15.02 -4.74
N THR A 163 15.27 14.70 -4.72
CA THR A 163 14.76 13.35 -4.46
C THR A 163 15.20 12.36 -5.52
N LEU A 164 15.21 12.76 -6.80
CA LEU A 164 15.68 11.92 -7.90
C LEU A 164 17.18 11.67 -7.79
N VAL A 165 17.94 12.71 -7.47
CA VAL A 165 19.39 12.60 -7.28
C VAL A 165 19.71 11.70 -6.10
N ALA A 166 19.00 11.85 -4.97
CA ALA A 166 19.17 10.99 -3.81
C ALA A 166 18.88 9.52 -4.15
N LEU A 167 17.76 9.25 -4.85
CA LEU A 167 17.41 7.90 -5.28
C LEU A 167 18.52 7.26 -6.12
N VAL A 168 18.94 7.94 -7.19
CA VAL A 168 19.94 7.40 -8.12
C VAL A 168 21.30 7.26 -7.44
N ALA A 169 21.73 8.25 -6.65
CA ALA A 169 23.03 8.22 -6.00
C ALA A 169 23.11 7.14 -4.92
N VAL A 170 22.10 7.07 -4.03
CA VAL A 170 22.13 6.12 -2.91
C VAL A 170 21.88 4.70 -3.40
N ALA A 171 20.86 4.48 -4.24
CA ALA A 171 20.60 3.15 -4.80
C ALA A 171 21.75 2.68 -5.71
N GLY A 172 22.31 3.58 -6.53
CA GLY A 172 23.49 3.26 -7.34
C GLY A 172 24.70 2.90 -6.49
N THR A 173 25.01 3.65 -5.43
CA THR A 173 26.11 3.36 -4.51
C THR A 173 25.89 2.00 -3.83
N ALA A 174 24.69 1.74 -3.32
CA ALA A 174 24.35 0.49 -2.66
C ALA A 174 24.51 -0.71 -3.61
N TYR A 175 24.08 -0.56 -4.87
CA TYR A 175 24.22 -1.58 -5.90
C TYR A 175 25.68 -1.86 -6.26
N PHE A 176 26.49 -0.81 -6.51
CA PHE A 176 27.90 -1.00 -6.91
C PHE A 176 28.80 -1.52 -5.78
N LEU A 177 28.42 -1.25 -4.52
CA LEU A 177 29.16 -1.75 -3.36
C LEU A 177 28.65 -3.10 -2.88
N GLU A 178 27.64 -3.69 -3.55
CA GLU A 178 27.02 -4.98 -3.19
C GLU A 178 26.66 -5.04 -1.70
N LEU A 179 26.07 -3.95 -1.18
CA LEU A 179 25.70 -3.87 0.23
C LEU A 179 24.60 -4.88 0.54
N ASP A 180 24.74 -5.56 1.68
CA ASP A 180 23.71 -6.46 2.19
C ASP A 180 22.64 -5.65 2.93
N TYR A 181 21.53 -5.40 2.28
CA TYR A 181 20.36 -4.68 2.80
C TYR A 181 19.09 -5.24 2.19
N VAL A 182 17.96 -4.99 2.85
CA VAL A 182 16.66 -5.50 2.40
C VAL A 182 16.25 -4.83 1.09
N LEU A 183 16.19 -5.64 0.04
CA LEU A 183 15.77 -5.22 -1.30
C LEU A 183 14.24 -5.29 -1.43
N ILE A 184 13.70 -4.46 -2.31
CA ILE A 184 12.36 -4.66 -2.84
C ILE A 184 12.33 -6.01 -3.55
N GLN A 185 11.37 -6.86 -3.18
CA GLN A 185 11.18 -8.18 -3.79
C GLN A 185 11.05 -8.07 -5.32
N GLU A 186 11.17 -9.18 -6.02
CA GLU A 186 11.14 -9.25 -7.47
C GLU A 186 9.93 -8.52 -8.05
N ILE A 187 10.21 -7.50 -8.86
CA ILE A 187 9.17 -6.80 -9.61
C ILE A 187 8.84 -7.68 -10.82
N PRO A 188 7.58 -8.12 -10.99
CA PRO A 188 7.19 -8.94 -12.13
C PRO A 188 7.57 -8.25 -13.44
N MET A 189 8.47 -8.88 -14.20
CA MET A 189 8.86 -8.36 -15.51
C MET A 189 7.79 -8.72 -16.54
N GLY A 190 7.37 -7.74 -17.34
CA GLY A 190 6.46 -7.95 -18.46
C GLY A 190 5.45 -6.83 -18.62
N LEU A 191 4.68 -6.92 -19.71
CA LEU A 191 3.54 -6.02 -19.90
C LEU A 191 2.41 -6.38 -18.93
N PRO A 192 1.72 -5.37 -18.37
CA PRO A 192 0.59 -5.62 -17.49
C PRO A 192 -0.46 -6.47 -18.19
N LYS A 193 -0.91 -7.55 -17.54
CA LYS A 193 -1.96 -8.41 -18.08
C LYS A 193 -3.32 -7.81 -17.77
N PHE A 194 -4.22 -7.88 -18.75
CA PHE A 194 -5.60 -7.45 -18.56
C PHE A 194 -6.36 -8.50 -17.71
N HIS A 195 -6.89 -8.07 -16.58
CA HIS A 195 -7.63 -8.92 -15.64
C HIS A 195 -9.14 -8.85 -15.95
N TYR A 196 -9.60 -9.64 -16.93
CA TYR A 196 -11.03 -9.75 -17.25
C TYR A 196 -11.83 -10.49 -16.17
N ASP A 197 -11.15 -11.24 -15.30
CA ASP A 197 -11.75 -11.98 -14.18
C ASP A 197 -12.52 -11.06 -13.22
N VAL A 198 -12.18 -9.77 -13.19
CA VAL A 198 -12.91 -8.73 -12.45
C VAL A 198 -14.40 -8.70 -12.84
N PHE A 199 -14.73 -9.11 -14.07
CA PHE A 199 -16.11 -9.10 -14.58
C PHE A 199 -16.81 -10.47 -14.51
N MET A 200 -16.06 -11.58 -14.40
CA MET A 200 -16.62 -12.93 -14.50
C MET A 200 -17.18 -13.49 -13.19
N GLY A 201 -16.77 -12.98 -12.04
CA GLY A 201 -17.16 -13.48 -10.72
C GLY A 201 -18.08 -12.56 -9.91
N VAL A 202 -18.82 -11.64 -10.55
CA VAL A 202 -19.63 -10.64 -9.83
C VAL A 202 -20.92 -11.25 -9.30
N ASN A 203 -20.85 -11.85 -8.11
CA ASN A 203 -22.05 -12.16 -7.32
C ASN A 203 -22.30 -10.99 -6.35
N ILE A 204 -23.53 -10.45 -6.36
CA ILE A 204 -23.91 -9.30 -5.53
C ILE A 204 -23.68 -9.56 -4.03
N GLY A 205 -23.79 -10.82 -3.59
CA GLY A 205 -23.51 -11.20 -2.20
C GLY A 205 -22.02 -11.05 -1.82
N ILE A 206 -21.12 -11.31 -2.77
CA ILE A 206 -19.67 -11.17 -2.57
C ILE A 206 -19.24 -9.71 -2.69
N LEU A 207 -20.02 -8.89 -3.39
CA LEU A 207 -19.69 -7.48 -3.63
C LEU A 207 -19.83 -6.59 -2.39
N ALA A 208 -20.81 -6.90 -1.53
CA ALA A 208 -21.18 -6.05 -0.39
C ALA A 208 -20.01 -5.70 0.56
N PRO A 209 -19.16 -6.63 1.02
CA PRO A 209 -18.03 -6.32 1.89
C PRO A 209 -16.97 -5.45 1.20
N PHE A 210 -16.82 -5.55 -0.14
CA PHE A 210 -15.86 -4.76 -0.89
C PHE A 210 -16.34 -3.35 -1.21
N LEU A 211 -17.66 -3.09 -1.19
CA LEU A 211 -18.21 -1.76 -1.45
C LEU A 211 -17.77 -0.72 -0.41
N ILE A 212 -17.75 -1.08 0.86
CA ILE A 212 -17.33 -0.17 1.93
C ILE A 212 -15.85 0.21 1.74
N SER A 213 -14.99 -0.78 1.51
CA SER A 213 -13.56 -0.53 1.27
C SER A 213 -13.34 0.28 0.00
N ALA A 214 -14.07 0.00 -1.07
CA ALA A 214 -14.00 0.75 -2.32
C ALA A 214 -14.48 2.21 -2.12
N PHE A 215 -15.55 2.42 -1.36
CA PHE A 215 -16.06 3.76 -1.05
C PHE A 215 -15.06 4.56 -0.22
N LEU A 216 -14.49 3.97 0.84
CA LEU A 216 -13.48 4.62 1.66
C LEU A 216 -12.24 5.00 0.83
N LEU A 217 -11.79 4.09 -0.03
CA LEU A 217 -10.66 4.33 -0.91
C LEU A 217 -10.95 5.42 -1.95
N ALA A 218 -12.16 5.41 -2.54
CA ALA A 218 -12.61 6.44 -3.46
C ALA A 218 -12.66 7.82 -2.80
N MET A 219 -13.20 7.90 -1.58
CA MET A 219 -13.27 9.15 -0.81
C MET A 219 -11.89 9.65 -0.44
N LEU A 220 -11.00 8.77 0.03
CA LEU A 220 -9.62 9.13 0.36
C LEU A 220 -8.90 9.68 -0.86
N GLY A 221 -8.95 8.95 -2.00
CA GLY A 221 -8.29 9.38 -3.24
C GLY A 221 -8.91 10.68 -3.81
N ALA A 222 -10.24 10.86 -3.69
CA ALA A 222 -10.92 12.08 -4.10
C ALA A 222 -10.45 13.30 -3.27
N ILE A 223 -10.42 13.16 -1.95
CA ILE A 223 -9.96 14.23 -1.05
C ILE A 223 -8.52 14.58 -1.35
N ASP A 224 -7.63 13.60 -1.43
CA ASP A 224 -6.20 13.82 -1.65
C ASP A 224 -5.93 14.50 -3.01
N SER A 225 -6.55 14.03 -4.08
CA SER A 225 -6.41 14.64 -5.42
C SER A 225 -6.95 16.06 -5.46
N LEU A 226 -8.13 16.30 -4.91
CA LEU A 226 -8.71 17.64 -4.89
C LEU A 226 -7.93 18.63 -4.02
N LEU A 227 -7.39 18.18 -2.86
CA LEU A 227 -6.52 19.01 -2.03
C LEU A 227 -5.22 19.35 -2.75
N THR A 228 -4.64 18.37 -3.44
CA THR A 228 -3.45 18.58 -4.27
C THR A 228 -3.70 19.61 -5.37
N SER A 229 -4.84 19.50 -6.06
CA SER A 229 -5.22 20.45 -7.11
C SER A 229 -5.42 21.86 -6.57
N VAL A 230 -6.03 22.02 -5.38
CA VAL A 230 -6.13 23.33 -4.71
C VAL A 230 -4.77 23.93 -4.39
N VAL A 231 -3.82 23.12 -3.92
CA VAL A 231 -2.44 23.57 -3.67
C VAL A 231 -1.77 23.98 -4.98
N ALA A 232 -1.92 23.18 -6.04
CA ALA A 232 -1.39 23.48 -7.37
C ALA A 232 -1.96 24.80 -7.92
N ASP A 233 -3.26 25.02 -7.81
CA ASP A 233 -3.93 26.27 -8.22
C ASP A 233 -3.36 27.49 -7.51
N ASN A 234 -3.13 27.37 -6.20
CA ASN A 234 -2.56 28.47 -5.42
C ASN A 234 -1.12 28.81 -5.86
N LEU A 235 -0.35 27.80 -6.26
CA LEU A 235 1.04 27.97 -6.71
C LEU A 235 1.12 28.53 -8.14
N THR A 236 0.27 28.02 -9.04
CA THR A 236 0.30 28.36 -10.47
C THR A 236 -0.62 29.52 -10.84
N LYS A 237 -1.48 29.97 -9.88
CA LYS A 237 -2.53 31.00 -10.11
C LYS A 237 -3.53 30.61 -11.19
N THR A 238 -3.80 29.31 -11.30
CA THR A 238 -4.82 28.73 -12.19
C THR A 238 -6.05 28.28 -11.39
N TYR A 239 -7.08 27.84 -12.08
CA TYR A 239 -8.27 27.26 -11.47
C TYR A 239 -8.59 25.96 -12.20
N HIS A 240 -8.59 24.86 -11.45
CA HIS A 240 -9.02 23.55 -11.96
C HIS A 240 -10.54 23.37 -11.84
N ASP A 241 -11.10 22.44 -12.60
CA ASP A 241 -12.47 21.97 -12.43
C ASP A 241 -12.49 20.71 -11.55
N PRO A 242 -12.92 20.81 -10.28
CA PRO A 242 -12.87 19.70 -9.34
C PRO A 242 -13.67 18.47 -9.79
N ASN A 243 -14.76 18.68 -10.56
CA ASN A 243 -15.59 17.56 -11.01
C ASN A 243 -14.92 16.81 -12.16
N LYS A 244 -14.29 17.53 -13.09
CA LYS A 244 -13.51 16.91 -14.17
C LYS A 244 -12.28 16.18 -13.62
N GLU A 245 -11.65 16.74 -12.58
CA GLU A 245 -10.53 16.09 -11.87
C GLU A 245 -10.95 14.74 -11.31
N LEU A 246 -12.08 14.68 -10.59
CA LEU A 246 -12.61 13.42 -10.05
C LEU A 246 -12.96 12.40 -11.14
N VAL A 247 -13.57 12.84 -12.24
CA VAL A 247 -13.89 11.96 -13.36
C VAL A 247 -12.60 11.43 -14.01
N GLY A 248 -11.63 12.30 -14.25
CA GLY A 248 -10.33 11.91 -14.84
C GLY A 248 -9.56 10.92 -13.96
N GLN A 249 -9.48 11.22 -12.66
CA GLN A 249 -8.85 10.35 -11.66
C GLN A 249 -9.56 8.99 -11.57
N GLY A 250 -10.88 9.00 -11.55
CA GLY A 250 -11.68 7.78 -11.51
C GLY A 250 -11.52 6.91 -12.74
N ILE A 251 -11.47 7.50 -13.94
CA ILE A 251 -11.19 6.77 -15.20
C ILE A 251 -9.78 6.17 -15.14
N GLY A 252 -8.78 6.96 -14.74
CA GLY A 252 -7.39 6.48 -14.62
C GLY A 252 -7.27 5.31 -13.64
N ASN A 253 -7.88 5.42 -12.47
CA ASN A 253 -7.88 4.37 -11.44
C ASN A 253 -8.62 3.11 -11.89
N SER A 254 -9.76 3.27 -12.57
CA SER A 254 -10.51 2.13 -13.14
C SER A 254 -9.69 1.39 -14.19
N ILE A 255 -9.05 2.10 -15.10
CA ILE A 255 -8.21 1.50 -16.14
C ILE A 255 -6.98 0.84 -15.52
N ALA A 256 -6.27 1.54 -14.60
CA ALA A 256 -5.10 0.98 -13.93
C ALA A 256 -5.42 -0.33 -13.21
N SER A 257 -6.56 -0.39 -12.53
CA SER A 257 -6.99 -1.59 -11.79
C SER A 257 -7.29 -2.80 -12.69
N LEU A 258 -7.74 -2.58 -13.93
CA LEU A 258 -7.95 -3.64 -14.92
C LEU A 258 -6.62 -4.28 -15.39
N PHE A 259 -5.54 -3.56 -15.24
CA PHE A 259 -4.18 -4.05 -15.51
C PHE A 259 -3.42 -4.48 -14.24
N GLY A 260 -4.14 -4.66 -13.12
CA GLY A 260 -3.54 -5.06 -11.85
C GLY A 260 -2.81 -3.93 -11.12
N GLY A 261 -2.94 -2.69 -11.58
CA GLY A 261 -2.33 -1.53 -10.95
C GLY A 261 -3.06 -1.07 -9.69
N LEU A 262 -2.32 -0.40 -8.81
CA LEU A 262 -2.88 0.27 -7.64
C LEU A 262 -3.53 1.59 -8.04
N PRO A 263 -4.60 2.03 -7.34
CA PRO A 263 -5.18 3.34 -7.58
C PRO A 263 -4.19 4.43 -7.16
N GLY A 264 -4.08 5.45 -8.01
CA GLY A 264 -3.29 6.64 -7.73
C GLY A 264 -4.15 7.77 -7.14
N ALA A 265 -3.47 8.73 -6.52
CA ALA A 265 -4.04 10.00 -6.11
C ALA A 265 -3.05 11.13 -6.40
N GLY A 266 -3.49 12.38 -6.30
CA GLY A 266 -2.61 13.53 -6.46
C GLY A 266 -1.54 13.56 -5.37
N ALA A 267 -0.28 13.84 -5.73
CA ALA A 267 0.81 13.96 -4.76
C ALA A 267 1.22 15.43 -4.58
N THR A 268 1.06 15.96 -3.37
CA THR A 268 1.50 17.31 -3.01
C THR A 268 2.97 17.38 -2.62
N ILE A 269 3.64 16.25 -2.50
CA ILE A 269 5.03 16.17 -2.02
C ILE A 269 5.98 16.62 -3.13
N ARG A 270 6.69 17.64 -2.83
CA ARG A 270 7.86 18.12 -3.59
C ARG A 270 9.07 18.22 -2.71
#